data_50b996befd06474be573aa9a21f3dc74
#
_entry.id   50b996befd06474be573aa9a21f3dc74
#
_cell.length_a   1.000
_cell.length_b   1.000
_cell.length_c   1.000
_cell.angle_alpha   90.00
_cell.angle_beta   90.00
_cell.angle_gamma   90.00
#
_symmetry.space_group_name_H-M   'P 1'
#
loop_
_entity.id
_entity.type
_entity.pdbx_description
1 polymer ?
#
loop_
_entity_poly.entity_id
_entity_poly.type
_entity_poly.pdbx_seq_one_letter_code
_entity_poly.pdbx_strand_id
1 'polypeptide(L)' 'EETGATYNECLTYYRIAKAKELLSQGKMRINEIAAAVGFSDGRYFGQVFKERVGITPSEYIDLIHEKN' A
#
# COMPACT_ATOMS: atom_id res chain seq x y z
N GLU A 1 12.88 -6.05 22.17
CA GLU A 1 12.50 -6.11 21.79
C GLU A 1 12.50 -6.24 20.59
N GLU A 2 12.52 -6.88 20.00
CA GLU A 2 12.24 -7.00 18.76
C GLU A 2 12.46 -5.83 18.04
N THR A 3 13.47 -5.20 18.22
CA THR A 3 13.68 -3.90 17.62
C THR A 3 13.79 -3.97 16.11
N GLY A 4 14.45 -4.99 15.59
CA GLY A 4 14.59 -5.10 14.14
C GLY A 4 13.27 -5.26 13.45
N ALA A 5 12.44 -6.14 13.98
CA ALA A 5 11.13 -6.37 13.40
C ALA A 5 10.27 -5.14 13.53
N THR A 6 10.37 -4.46 14.65
CA THR A 6 9.59 -3.25 14.86
C THR A 6 9.94 -2.19 13.85
N TYR A 7 11.22 -2.03 13.56
CA TYR A 7 11.63 -1.03 12.57
C TYR A 7 11.03 -1.35 11.21
N ASN A 8 11.13 -2.60 10.80
CA ASN A 8 10.61 -2.99 9.50
C ASN A 8 9.10 -2.80 9.43
N GLU A 9 8.41 -3.12 10.52
CA GLU A 9 6.97 -2.99 10.53
C GLU A 9 6.54 -1.53 10.47
N CYS A 10 7.24 -0.67 11.17
CA CYS A 10 6.93 0.75 11.11
C CYS A 10 7.12 1.30 9.72
N LEU A 11 8.19 0.91 9.07
CA LEU A 11 8.46 1.36 7.72
C LEU A 11 7.39 0.86 6.75
N THR A 12 7.04 -0.41 6.87
CA THR A 12 6.00 -0.98 6.02
C THR A 12 4.67 -0.30 6.25
N TYR A 13 4.34 -0.05 7.51
CA TYR A 13 3.09 0.62 7.82
C TYR A 13 3.05 2.02 7.18
N TYR A 14 4.14 2.74 7.28
CA TYR A 14 4.21 4.08 6.69
C TYR A 14 4.02 4.01 5.18
N ARG A 15 4.69 3.06 4.55
CA ARG A 15 4.58 2.92 3.10
C ARG A 15 3.15 2.58 2.68
N ILE A 16 2.51 1.70 3.42
CA ILE A 16 1.14 1.31 3.10
C ILE A 16 0.18 2.47 3.33
N ALA A 17 0.38 3.21 4.40
CA ALA A 17 -0.46 4.38 4.66
C ALA A 17 -0.35 5.40 3.54
N LYS A 18 0.88 5.63 3.09
CA LYS A 18 1.10 6.55 1.98
C LYS A 18 0.48 6.03 0.70
N ALA A 19 0.57 4.72 0.49
CA ALA A 19 -0.02 4.12 -0.70
C ALA A 19 -1.54 4.30 -0.70
N LYS A 20 -2.18 4.13 0.45
CA LYS A 20 -3.62 4.32 0.53
C LYS A 20 -3.99 5.75 0.15
N GLU A 21 -3.18 6.68 0.58
CA GLU A 21 -3.41 8.07 0.25
C GLU A 21 -3.33 8.30 -1.25
N LEU A 22 -2.27 7.76 -1.86
CA LEU A 22 -2.10 7.92 -3.30
C LEU A 22 -3.18 7.21 -4.09
N LEU A 23 -3.61 6.05 -3.61
CA LEU A 23 -4.68 5.32 -4.26
C LEU A 23 -5.98 6.12 -4.25
N SER A 24 -6.27 6.77 -3.15
CA SER A 24 -7.51 7.51 -3.03
C SER A 24 -7.50 8.77 -3.89
N GLN A 25 -6.33 9.28 -4.25
CA GLN A 25 -6.24 10.42 -5.13
C GLN A 25 -6.59 10.06 -6.58
N GLY A 26 -6.36 8.81 -6.95
CA GLY A 26 -6.72 8.35 -8.28
C GLY A 26 -5.86 8.89 -9.40
N LYS A 27 -4.68 9.38 -9.09
CA LYS A 27 -3.82 9.99 -10.09
C LYS A 27 -2.70 9.09 -10.57
N MET A 28 -2.44 8.00 -9.87
CA MET A 28 -1.33 7.12 -10.19
C MET A 28 -1.82 5.69 -10.32
N ARG A 29 -1.10 4.94 -11.13
CA ARG A 29 -1.39 3.52 -11.24
C ARG A 29 -0.77 2.77 -10.08
N ILE A 30 -1.26 1.56 -9.83
CA ILE A 30 -0.78 0.77 -8.70
C ILE A 30 0.72 0.57 -8.77
N ASN A 31 1.25 0.26 -9.97
CA ASN A 31 2.69 0.08 -10.13
C ASN A 31 3.47 1.35 -9.80
N GLU A 32 2.92 2.47 -10.21
CA GLU A 32 3.57 3.75 -9.94
C GLU A 32 3.56 4.05 -8.46
N ILE A 33 2.46 3.74 -7.81
CA ILE A 33 2.35 3.96 -6.36
C ILE A 33 3.34 3.07 -5.63
N ALA A 34 3.47 1.82 -6.06
CA ALA A 34 4.41 0.91 -5.43
C ALA A 34 5.82 1.48 -5.46
N ALA A 35 6.23 1.99 -6.62
CA ALA A 35 7.56 2.58 -6.75
C ALA A 35 7.68 3.84 -5.91
N ALA A 36 6.63 4.64 -5.90
CA ALA A 36 6.65 5.91 -5.19
C ALA A 36 6.82 5.72 -3.69
N VAL A 37 6.23 4.66 -3.14
CA VAL A 37 6.31 4.44 -1.70
C VAL A 37 7.50 3.55 -1.31
N GLY A 38 8.30 3.11 -2.27
CA GLY A 38 9.54 2.43 -1.96
C GLY A 38 9.55 0.93 -2.18
N PHE A 39 8.53 0.38 -2.83
CA PHE A 39 8.54 -1.04 -3.18
C PHE A 39 9.15 -1.20 -4.56
N SER A 40 10.01 -2.20 -4.70
CA SER A 40 10.68 -2.42 -5.98
C SER A 40 9.83 -3.22 -6.95
N ASP A 41 8.76 -3.87 -6.45
CA ASP A 41 7.96 -4.75 -7.27
C ASP A 41 6.49 -4.51 -6.94
N GLY A 42 5.70 -4.22 -7.97
CA GLY A 42 4.28 -3.98 -7.76
C GLY A 42 3.54 -5.20 -7.23
N ARG A 43 4.02 -6.39 -7.62
CA ARG A 43 3.41 -7.61 -7.14
C ARG A 43 3.64 -7.78 -5.65
N TYR A 44 4.85 -7.53 -5.21
CA TYR A 44 5.18 -7.61 -3.80
C TYR A 44 4.40 -6.56 -3.02
N PHE A 45 4.29 -5.36 -3.58
CA PHE A 45 3.52 -4.31 -2.96
C PHE A 45 2.06 -4.75 -2.75
N GLY A 46 1.46 -5.34 -3.78
CA GLY A 46 0.08 -5.79 -3.67
C GLY A 46 -0.10 -6.83 -2.59
N GLN A 47 0.87 -7.72 -2.47
CA GLN A 47 0.82 -8.77 -1.47
C GLN A 47 0.90 -8.19 -0.07
N VAL A 48 1.83 -7.27 0.15
CA VAL A 48 2.00 -6.63 1.45
C VAL A 48 0.77 -5.79 1.78
N PHE A 49 0.26 -5.07 0.79
CA PHE A 49 -0.92 -4.25 0.99
C PHE A 49 -2.09 -5.11 1.46
N LYS A 50 -2.30 -6.24 0.80
CA LYS A 50 -3.40 -7.11 1.19
C LYS A 50 -3.21 -7.65 2.60
N GLU A 51 -1.98 -8.00 2.94
CA GLU A 51 -1.70 -8.52 4.28
C GLU A 51 -1.97 -7.49 5.37
N ARG A 52 -1.63 -6.24 5.08
CA ARG A 52 -1.76 -5.19 6.09
C ARG A 52 -3.14 -4.57 6.12
N VAL A 53 -3.76 -4.44 4.97
CA VAL A 53 -5.05 -3.75 4.86
C VAL A 53 -6.21 -4.72 4.86
N GLY A 54 -5.99 -5.92 4.32
CA GLY A 54 -7.04 -6.93 4.25
C GLY A 54 -7.60 -7.10 2.87
N ILE A 55 -7.33 -6.18 1.97
CA ILE A 55 -7.79 -6.28 0.58
C ILE A 55 -6.66 -5.82 -0.33
N THR A 56 -6.78 -6.15 -1.60
CA THR A 56 -5.77 -5.75 -2.57
C THR A 56 -5.90 -4.27 -2.90
N PRO A 57 -4.83 -3.65 -3.44
CA PRO A 57 -4.93 -2.26 -3.86
C PRO A 57 -6.03 -2.03 -4.89
N SER A 58 -6.25 -3.00 -5.76
CA SER A 58 -7.29 -2.91 -6.75
C SER A 58 -8.67 -2.88 -6.10
N GLU A 59 -8.86 -3.74 -5.13
CA GLU A 59 -10.12 -3.77 -4.38
C GLU A 59 -10.31 -2.49 -3.58
N TYR A 60 -9.22 -1.95 -3.08
CA TYR A 60 -9.28 -0.71 -2.33
C TYR A 60 -9.78 0.43 -3.22
N ILE A 61 -9.29 0.49 -4.45
CA ILE A 61 -9.74 1.49 -5.40
C ILE A 61 -11.23 1.33 -5.68
N ASP A 62 -11.66 0.10 -5.87
CA ASP A 62 -13.08 -0.17 -6.11
C ASP A 62 -13.94 0.31 -4.96
N LEU A 63 -13.48 0.07 -3.73
CA LEU A 63 -14.22 0.52 -2.56
C LEU A 63 -14.37 2.03 -2.52
N ILE A 64 -13.30 2.73 -2.85
CA ILE A 64 -13.32 4.18 -2.84
C ILE A 64 -14.31 4.70 -3.88
N HIS A 65 -14.25 4.11 -5.07
CA HIS A 65 -15.13 4.55 -6.15
C HIS A 65 -16.59 4.25 -5.84
N GLU A 66 -16.83 3.12 -5.19
CA GLU A 66 -18.19 2.77 -4.85
C GLU A 66 -18.80 3.76 -3.88
N LYS A 67 -18.00 4.27 -2.99
CA LYS A 67 -18.50 5.20 -2.00
C LYS A 67 -18.91 6.52 -2.62
N ASN A 68 -18.33 6.83 -3.74
CA ASN A 68 -18.67 8.06 -4.43
C ASN A 68 -19.74 7.81 -5.46
#